data_4f2f6052199890b412d6f139cd5fee1f
#
_entry.id   4f2f6052199890b412d6f139cd5fee1f
#
_cell.length_a   1.000
_cell.length_b   1.000
_cell.length_c   1.000
_cell.angle_alpha   90.00
_cell.angle_beta   90.00
_cell.angle_gamma   90.00
#
_symmetry.space_group_name_H-M   'P 1'
#
loop_
_entity.id
_entity.type
_entity.pdbx_description
1 polymer ?
#
loop_
_entity_poly.entity_id
_entity_poly.type
_entity_poly.pdbx_seq_one_letter_code
_entity_poly.pdbx_strand_id
1 'polypeptide(L)'
;MRYSQPVTQGKMQPVAGKYDIYIAGSDQIWDYKLTNFDTTYFLDFVKEGKKKCSYAASIGENLPPEEYQQKYKELLSDFDEILVREDYGADIVENLTEKRPEVVCDPTLLLTAEEWDKLLVEPKYKEKYILVYQLGINKEI
;
A
#
# COMPACT_ATOMS: atom_id res chain seq x y z
N MET A 1 8.25 18.79 3.14
CA MET A 1 7.48 17.86 2.30
C MET A 1 6.18 18.55 1.90
N ARG A 2 5.78 18.49 0.63
CA ARG A 2 4.50 19.07 0.19
C ARG A 2 3.51 17.95 0.01
N TYR A 3 2.41 17.98 0.74
CA TYR A 3 1.30 17.06 0.57
C TYR A 3 0.29 17.63 -0.42
N SER A 4 -0.33 16.77 -1.22
CA SER A 4 -1.52 17.15 -1.98
C SER A 4 -2.68 17.37 -1.02
N GLN A 5 -3.70 18.11 -1.44
CA GLN A 5 -4.98 18.08 -0.73
C GLN A 5 -5.52 16.65 -0.73
N PRO A 6 -6.18 16.21 0.35
CA PRO A 6 -6.84 14.90 0.36
C PRO A 6 -7.80 14.76 -0.83
N VAL A 7 -7.74 13.63 -1.50
CA VAL A 7 -8.60 13.31 -2.64
C VAL A 7 -9.40 12.09 -2.27
N THR A 8 -10.70 12.13 -2.49
CA THR A 8 -11.60 11.01 -2.23
C THR A 8 -11.84 10.20 -3.48
N GLN A 9 -12.28 8.95 -3.31
CA GLN A 9 -12.70 8.06 -4.38
C GLN A 9 -13.56 8.79 -5.40
N GLY A 10 -13.32 8.56 -6.69
CA GLY A 10 -14.02 9.21 -7.79
C GLY A 10 -13.68 10.68 -8.04
N LYS A 11 -12.76 11.27 -7.25
CA LYS A 11 -12.30 12.68 -7.41
C LYS A 11 -10.80 12.79 -7.69
N MET A 12 -10.20 11.79 -8.34
CA MET A 12 -8.76 11.77 -8.63
C MET A 12 -8.34 12.65 -9.81
N GLN A 13 -9.29 13.20 -10.57
CA GLN A 13 -9.02 14.07 -11.74
C GLN A 13 -8.01 15.21 -11.47
N PRO A 14 -8.03 15.89 -10.31
CA PRO A 14 -7.05 16.95 -10.06
C PRO A 14 -5.59 16.49 -9.97
N VAL A 15 -5.35 15.20 -9.72
CA VAL A 15 -4.00 14.61 -9.65
C VAL A 15 -3.66 13.79 -10.88
N ALA A 16 -4.67 13.32 -11.64
CA ALA A 16 -4.48 12.54 -12.86
C ALA A 16 -3.67 13.34 -13.89
N GLY A 17 -2.54 12.80 -14.32
CA GLY A 17 -1.66 13.44 -15.31
C GLY A 17 -0.77 14.57 -14.77
N LYS A 18 -0.84 14.92 -13.49
CA LYS A 18 -0.05 15.98 -12.87
C LYS A 18 1.43 15.60 -12.66
N TYR A 19 1.69 14.33 -12.47
CA TYR A 19 3.01 13.79 -12.19
C TYR A 19 3.44 12.84 -13.33
N ASP A 20 4.73 12.56 -13.40
CA ASP A 20 5.28 11.62 -14.38
C ASP A 20 5.31 10.19 -13.85
N ILE A 21 5.38 10.03 -12.53
CA ILE A 21 5.41 8.75 -11.84
C ILE A 21 4.37 8.77 -10.71
N TYR A 22 3.60 7.70 -10.61
CA TYR A 22 2.63 7.46 -9.54
C TYR A 22 3.03 6.18 -8.82
N ILE A 23 3.07 6.24 -7.49
CA ILE A 23 3.46 5.11 -6.65
C ILE A 23 2.31 4.79 -5.71
N ALA A 24 1.81 3.55 -5.78
CA ALA A 24 0.86 2.99 -4.83
C ALA A 24 1.60 2.28 -3.69
N GLY A 25 1.14 2.43 -2.48
CA GLY A 25 1.68 1.73 -1.32
C GLY A 25 2.18 2.66 -0.23
N SER A 26 2.69 2.19 0.88
CA SER A 26 2.66 0.78 1.34
C SER A 26 1.29 0.48 1.97
N ASP A 27 1.14 -0.61 2.73
CA ASP A 27 -0.07 -1.05 3.40
C ASP A 27 -0.95 -2.00 2.57
N GLN A 28 -2.02 -2.51 3.15
CA GLN A 28 -2.95 -3.49 2.57
C GLN A 28 -3.88 -2.85 1.54
N ILE A 29 -3.31 -2.04 0.66
CA ILE A 29 -4.06 -1.24 -0.34
C ILE A 29 -4.73 -2.11 -1.41
N TRP A 30 -4.27 -3.35 -1.58
CA TRP A 30 -4.83 -4.31 -2.52
C TRP A 30 -5.63 -5.43 -1.84
N ASP A 31 -5.90 -5.33 -0.53
CA ASP A 31 -6.84 -6.21 0.13
C ASP A 31 -8.27 -5.81 -0.21
N TYR A 32 -8.98 -6.67 -0.95
CA TYR A 32 -10.35 -6.39 -1.41
C TYR A 32 -11.36 -6.24 -0.28
N LYS A 33 -11.10 -6.86 0.89
CA LYS A 33 -11.99 -6.75 2.06
C LYS A 33 -11.84 -5.40 2.75
N LEU A 34 -10.61 -4.91 2.88
CA LEU A 34 -10.33 -3.65 3.55
C LEU A 34 -10.67 -2.45 2.67
N THR A 35 -10.38 -2.53 1.38
CA THR A 35 -10.58 -1.43 0.44
C THR A 35 -11.95 -1.46 -0.24
N ASN A 36 -12.77 -2.50 0.01
CA ASN A 36 -14.01 -2.75 -0.72
C ASN A 36 -13.79 -2.72 -2.24
N PHE A 37 -12.63 -3.26 -2.66
CA PHE A 37 -12.16 -3.30 -4.04
C PHE A 37 -12.16 -1.93 -4.74
N ASP A 38 -11.74 -0.89 -4.04
CA ASP A 38 -11.56 0.43 -4.62
C ASP A 38 -10.37 0.42 -5.59
N THR A 39 -10.65 0.50 -6.88
CA THR A 39 -9.65 0.43 -7.95
C THR A 39 -8.73 1.63 -7.99
N THR A 40 -9.04 2.71 -7.29
CA THR A 40 -8.16 3.88 -7.13
C THR A 40 -6.79 3.49 -6.57
N TYR A 41 -6.74 2.48 -5.69
CA TYR A 41 -5.48 1.96 -5.15
C TYR A 41 -4.61 1.22 -6.19
N PHE A 42 -5.19 0.89 -7.33
CA PHE A 42 -4.47 0.37 -8.50
C PHE A 42 -4.09 1.46 -9.50
N LEU A 43 -4.23 2.73 -9.12
CA LEU A 43 -3.88 3.88 -9.96
C LEU A 43 -4.64 3.89 -11.31
N ASP A 44 -5.88 3.41 -11.33
CA ASP A 44 -6.72 3.33 -12.52
C ASP A 44 -7.05 4.69 -13.14
N PHE A 45 -6.92 5.77 -12.37
CA PHE A 45 -7.11 7.15 -12.80
C PHE A 45 -5.90 7.75 -13.52
N VAL A 46 -4.75 7.07 -13.51
CA VAL A 46 -3.51 7.59 -14.10
C VAL A 46 -3.60 7.52 -15.62
N LYS A 47 -3.27 8.64 -16.27
CA LYS A 47 -3.36 8.78 -17.73
C LYS A 47 -2.26 7.99 -18.43
N GLU A 48 -2.57 7.55 -19.64
CA GLU A 48 -1.61 6.93 -20.55
C GLU A 48 -0.34 7.78 -20.72
N GLY A 49 0.80 7.11 -20.83
CA GLY A 49 2.12 7.75 -20.96
C GLY A 49 2.74 8.17 -19.62
N LYS A 50 2.09 7.89 -18.50
CA LYS A 50 2.64 8.06 -17.13
C LYS A 50 3.01 6.72 -16.53
N LYS A 51 4.04 6.70 -15.68
CA LYS A 51 4.49 5.49 -15.01
C LYS A 51 3.66 5.19 -13.77
N LYS A 52 3.32 3.92 -13.62
CA LYS A 52 2.65 3.35 -12.45
C LYS A 52 3.57 2.34 -11.77
N CYS A 53 3.86 2.56 -10.51
CA CYS A 53 4.67 1.66 -9.71
C CYS A 53 3.96 1.35 -8.40
N SER A 54 4.33 0.25 -7.75
CA SER A 54 4.01 0.06 -6.34
C SER A 54 5.28 -0.05 -5.51
N TYR A 55 5.17 0.25 -4.23
CA TYR A 55 6.23 0.02 -3.26
C TYR A 55 5.66 -0.57 -1.99
N ALA A 56 6.11 -1.79 -1.64
CA ALA A 56 5.67 -2.53 -0.46
C ALA A 56 4.12 -2.63 -0.35
N ALA A 57 3.43 -2.74 -1.49
CA ALA A 57 1.99 -2.94 -1.51
C ALA A 57 1.63 -4.34 -1.00
N SER A 58 0.54 -4.46 -0.22
CA SER A 58 0.06 -5.73 0.30
C SER A 58 -1.32 -6.05 -0.24
N ILE A 59 -1.52 -7.32 -0.60
CA ILE A 59 -2.81 -7.89 -1.03
C ILE A 59 -3.61 -8.40 0.19
N GLY A 60 -2.99 -8.43 1.37
CA GLY A 60 -3.54 -9.10 2.54
C GLY A 60 -3.26 -10.61 2.51
N GLU A 61 -4.04 -11.39 3.25
CA GLU A 61 -3.77 -12.81 3.45
C GLU A 61 -4.55 -13.75 2.51
N ASN A 62 -5.37 -13.20 1.62
CA ASN A 62 -6.29 -14.02 0.84
C ASN A 62 -6.19 -13.73 -0.65
N LEU A 63 -6.14 -14.80 -1.44
CA LEU A 63 -6.38 -14.71 -2.87
C LEU A 63 -7.73 -14.03 -3.12
N PRO A 64 -7.81 -13.03 -4.02
CA PRO A 64 -9.08 -12.44 -4.38
C PRO A 64 -10.10 -13.48 -4.87
N PRO A 65 -11.39 -13.32 -4.55
CA PRO A 65 -12.44 -14.17 -5.09
C PRO A 65 -12.37 -14.27 -6.61
N GLU A 66 -12.77 -15.42 -7.16
CA GLU A 66 -12.68 -15.71 -8.59
C GLU A 66 -13.30 -14.60 -9.45
N GLU A 67 -14.42 -14.04 -8.99
CA GLU A 67 -15.12 -12.94 -9.66
C GLU A 67 -14.28 -11.66 -9.80
N TYR A 68 -13.27 -11.45 -8.94
CA TYR A 68 -12.39 -10.28 -9.00
C TYR A 68 -11.04 -10.58 -9.67
N GLN A 69 -10.62 -11.84 -9.79
CA GLN A 69 -9.28 -12.21 -10.25
C GLN A 69 -8.96 -11.64 -11.63
N GLN A 70 -9.90 -11.71 -12.56
CA GLN A 70 -9.70 -11.16 -13.89
C GLN A 70 -9.44 -9.64 -13.84
N LYS A 71 -10.19 -8.93 -12.99
CA LYS A 71 -10.01 -7.49 -12.84
C LYS A 71 -8.71 -7.13 -12.12
N TYR A 72 -8.30 -7.92 -11.12
CA TYR A 72 -6.97 -7.80 -10.52
C TYR A 72 -5.86 -7.99 -11.55
N LYS A 73 -5.95 -9.04 -12.38
CA LYS A 73 -4.99 -9.29 -13.45
C LYS A 73 -4.84 -8.09 -14.38
N GLU A 74 -5.96 -7.52 -14.83
CA GLU A 74 -5.96 -6.33 -15.70
C GLU A 74 -5.28 -5.15 -15.03
N LEU A 75 -5.69 -4.84 -13.79
CA LEU A 75 -5.17 -3.69 -13.04
C LEU A 75 -3.68 -3.83 -12.70
N LEU A 76 -3.26 -5.00 -12.26
CA LEU A 76 -1.85 -5.28 -11.95
C LEU A 76 -0.98 -5.28 -13.19
N SER A 77 -1.50 -5.77 -14.32
CA SER A 77 -0.74 -5.80 -15.59
C SER A 77 -0.48 -4.41 -16.17
N ASP A 78 -1.18 -3.39 -15.70
CA ASP A 78 -1.02 -2.00 -16.13
C ASP A 78 0.08 -1.25 -15.33
N PHE A 79 0.72 -1.91 -14.36
CA PHE A 79 1.86 -1.36 -13.66
C PHE A 79 3.16 -1.58 -14.44
N ASP A 80 4.01 -0.56 -14.47
CA ASP A 80 5.36 -0.66 -15.02
C ASP A 80 6.28 -1.47 -14.09
N GLU A 81 6.10 -1.30 -12.77
CA GLU A 81 6.89 -1.98 -11.74
C GLU A 81 6.02 -2.31 -10.53
N ILE A 82 6.10 -3.54 -10.06
CA ILE A 82 5.38 -4.00 -8.87
C ILE A 82 6.39 -4.46 -7.83
N LEU A 83 6.38 -3.81 -6.66
CA LEU A 83 7.10 -4.21 -5.46
C LEU A 83 6.09 -4.46 -4.36
N VAL A 84 6.10 -5.67 -3.80
CA VAL A 84 5.17 -6.10 -2.75
C VAL A 84 5.88 -6.25 -1.41
N ARG A 85 5.12 -6.30 -0.31
CA ARG A 85 5.68 -6.37 1.04
C ARG A 85 5.89 -7.80 1.53
N GLU A 86 5.11 -8.76 1.05
CA GLU A 86 5.13 -10.14 1.53
C GLU A 86 5.30 -11.15 0.39
N ASP A 87 5.99 -12.27 0.68
CA ASP A 87 6.14 -13.39 -0.27
C ASP A 87 4.80 -13.92 -0.76
N TYR A 88 3.81 -14.03 0.14
CA TYR A 88 2.46 -14.45 -0.21
C TYR A 88 1.81 -13.50 -1.24
N GLY A 89 2.01 -12.20 -1.08
CA GLY A 89 1.56 -11.20 -2.06
C GLY A 89 2.23 -11.40 -3.42
N ALA A 90 3.53 -11.72 -3.41
CA ALA A 90 4.25 -12.05 -4.64
C ALA A 90 3.69 -13.29 -5.33
N ASP A 91 3.36 -14.35 -4.57
CA ASP A 91 2.75 -15.57 -5.10
C ASP A 91 1.39 -15.28 -5.75
N ILE A 92 0.57 -14.43 -5.13
CA ILE A 92 -0.73 -14.03 -5.71
C ILE A 92 -0.54 -13.25 -7.01
N VAL A 93 0.35 -12.25 -7.01
CA VAL A 93 0.61 -11.46 -8.23
C VAL A 93 1.13 -12.34 -9.34
N GLU A 94 2.07 -13.26 -9.06
CA GLU A 94 2.60 -14.20 -10.03
C GLU A 94 1.50 -15.12 -10.59
N ASN A 95 0.63 -15.65 -9.75
CA ASN A 95 -0.50 -16.47 -10.19
C ASN A 95 -1.46 -15.69 -11.12
N LEU A 96 -1.67 -14.42 -10.87
CA LEU A 96 -2.58 -13.61 -11.66
C LEU A 96 -1.95 -13.08 -12.95
N THR A 97 -0.67 -12.70 -12.92
CA THR A 97 -0.02 -11.95 -14.01
C THR A 97 1.08 -12.73 -14.74
N GLU A 98 1.45 -13.91 -14.24
CA GLU A 98 2.58 -14.72 -14.71
C GLU A 98 3.95 -14.04 -14.52
N LYS A 99 4.00 -12.98 -13.72
CA LYS A 99 5.22 -12.24 -13.37
C LYS A 99 5.36 -12.17 -11.86
N ARG A 100 6.47 -12.68 -11.34
CA ARG A 100 6.77 -12.58 -9.90
C ARG A 100 7.35 -11.22 -9.58
N PRO A 101 6.70 -10.42 -8.72
CA PRO A 101 7.25 -9.15 -8.25
C PRO A 101 8.37 -9.38 -7.23
N GLU A 102 9.21 -8.37 -7.04
CA GLU A 102 10.18 -8.35 -5.96
C GLU A 102 9.51 -8.05 -4.62
N VAL A 103 9.98 -8.73 -3.57
CA VAL A 103 9.54 -8.50 -2.19
C VAL A 103 10.48 -7.51 -1.53
N VAL A 104 9.94 -6.43 -1.00
CA VAL A 104 10.69 -5.35 -0.37
C VAL A 104 10.17 -5.06 1.03
N CYS A 105 11.03 -4.52 1.90
CA CYS A 105 10.61 -4.13 3.24
C CYS A 105 9.64 -2.94 3.23
N ASP A 106 8.83 -2.84 4.28
CA ASP A 106 8.00 -1.66 4.50
C ASP A 106 8.87 -0.39 4.55
N PRO A 107 8.44 0.74 3.97
CA PRO A 107 9.24 1.96 3.94
C PRO A 107 9.62 2.51 5.32
N THR A 108 8.90 2.14 6.37
CA THR A 108 9.26 2.50 7.75
C THR A 108 10.57 1.86 8.21
N LEU A 109 10.98 0.76 7.58
CA LEU A 109 12.24 0.06 7.87
C LEU A 109 13.43 0.58 7.05
N LEU A 110 13.21 1.54 6.14
CA LEU A 110 14.29 2.15 5.36
C LEU A 110 15.10 3.18 6.15
N LEU A 111 14.52 3.74 7.20
CA LEU A 111 15.19 4.71 8.05
C LEU A 111 16.04 4.00 9.10
N THR A 112 17.25 4.50 9.31
CA THR A 112 18.11 4.08 10.40
C THR A 112 17.59 4.56 11.76
N ALA A 113 18.05 3.95 12.86
CA ALA A 113 17.71 4.41 14.20
C ALA A 113 18.06 5.89 14.41
N GLU A 114 19.22 6.35 13.89
CA GLU A 114 19.64 7.75 13.97
C GLU A 114 18.73 8.71 13.20
N GLU A 115 18.11 8.25 12.13
CA GLU A 115 17.12 9.04 11.37
C GLU A 115 15.79 9.11 12.12
N TRP A 116 15.36 8.01 12.73
CA TRP A 116 14.18 7.98 13.59
C TRP A 116 14.38 8.84 14.83
N ASP A 117 15.57 8.83 15.45
CA ASP A 117 15.88 9.66 16.63
C ASP A 117 15.65 11.15 16.38
N LYS A 118 15.86 11.63 15.15
CA LYS A 118 15.57 13.03 14.78
C LYS A 118 14.08 13.38 14.80
N LEU A 119 13.21 12.39 14.77
CA LEU A 119 11.75 12.56 14.80
C LEU A 119 11.16 12.33 16.19
N LEU A 120 11.98 11.85 17.15
CA LEU A 120 11.52 11.61 18.51
C LEU A 120 11.12 12.92 19.19
N VAL A 121 10.09 12.82 20.02
CA VAL A 121 9.68 13.87 20.94
C VAL A 121 9.88 13.37 22.36
N GLU A 122 10.07 14.29 23.30
CA GLU A 122 10.17 13.95 24.71
C GLU A 122 8.96 13.13 25.17
N PRO A 123 9.18 11.98 25.83
CA PRO A 123 8.10 11.13 26.27
C PRO A 123 7.26 11.85 27.33
N LYS A 124 5.94 11.73 27.22
CA LYS A 124 4.98 12.29 28.16
C LYS A 124 5.14 11.70 29.57
N TYR A 125 5.50 10.42 29.64
CA TYR A 125 5.70 9.68 30.90
C TYR A 125 7.18 9.32 31.04
N LYS A 126 7.81 9.73 32.15
CA LYS A 126 9.23 9.47 32.44
C LYS A 126 9.42 8.25 33.35
N GLU A 127 8.36 7.77 33.95
CA GLU A 127 8.35 6.59 34.80
C GLU A 127 8.30 5.31 33.96
N LYS A 128 8.62 4.17 34.57
CA LYS A 128 8.47 2.87 33.91
C LYS A 128 6.99 2.59 33.68
N TYR A 129 6.62 2.22 32.45
CA TYR A 129 5.26 1.88 32.08
C TYR A 129 5.22 0.69 31.13
N ILE A 130 4.05 0.09 31.03
CA ILE A 130 3.73 -0.90 30.00
C ILE A 130 2.88 -0.21 28.96
N LEU A 131 3.34 -0.19 27.71
CA LEU A 131 2.55 0.28 26.58
C LEU A 131 1.76 -0.88 26.00
N VAL A 132 0.43 -0.75 25.98
CA VAL A 132 -0.45 -1.68 25.27
C VAL A 132 -0.98 -0.95 24.03
N TYR A 133 -0.63 -1.47 22.85
CA TYR A 133 -1.18 -1.00 21.57
C TYR A 133 -2.11 -2.06 21.02
N GLN A 134 -3.39 -1.72 20.91
CA GLN A 134 -4.44 -2.66 20.51
C GLN A 134 -5.27 -2.07 19.38
N LEU A 135 -5.40 -2.84 18.30
CA LEU A 135 -6.30 -2.54 17.19
C LEU A 135 -7.64 -3.23 17.44
N GLY A 136 -8.67 -2.43 17.70
CA GLY A 136 -10.01 -2.94 18.02
C GLY A 136 -10.26 -3.15 19.52
N ILE A 137 -11.49 -3.45 19.86
CA ILE A 137 -11.92 -3.71 21.25
C ILE A 137 -11.90 -5.22 21.48
N ASN A 138 -10.97 -5.70 22.28
CA ASN A 138 -11.05 -7.03 22.85
C ASN A 138 -11.76 -6.94 24.20
N LYS A 139 -12.91 -7.61 24.34
CA LYS A 139 -13.73 -7.60 25.57
C LYS A 139 -13.16 -8.50 26.68
N GLU A 140 -12.06 -9.21 26.39
CA GLU A 140 -11.42 -10.16 27.32
C GLU A 140 -10.15 -9.59 27.98
N ILE A 141 -9.81 -8.31 27.68
CA ILE A 141 -8.70 -7.58 28.30
C ILE A 141 -9.24 -6.39 29.08
#